data_4509e9ac224ae99ca9db2ed5afc0bb2a
#
_entry.id   4509e9ac224ae99ca9db2ed5afc0bb2a
#
_cell.length_a   1.000
_cell.length_b   1.000
_cell.length_c   1.000
_cell.angle_alpha   90.00
_cell.angle_beta   90.00
_cell.angle_gamma   90.00
#
_symmetry.space_group_name_H-M   'P 1'
#
loop_
_entity.id
_entity.type
_entity.pdbx_description
1 polymer ?
#
loop_
_entity_poly.entity_id
_entity_poly.type
_entity_poly.pdbx_seq_one_letter_code
_entity_poly.pdbx_strand_id
1 'polypeptide(L)'
;MPSVRSRSPRRSHPLRAQLDLSPSTFDRVVELTRGTRFRTATVRKIAAVVLATLGVVLFFRGDPATDTVAVVVSSRDLTPGQVIADSDVEVREIDSKQLPEGVVSDTDLVVGRTVAGPIRSGETVTDVRVLSPRLAGLSVGTDDARIVPVRLADAAVADMLRSGDVVDVLTVGPDTSRSDTPHPDTPNESIADKAPQILAAGAVVTLVTTSESTRNQQEQVILLALPTPAANVVAAASLSNAITVTFR
;
A
#
# COMPACT_ATOMS: atom_id res chain seq x y z
N MET A 1 17.29 -40.83 106.54
CA MET A 1 15.80 -40.90 106.36
C MET A 1 15.36 -39.48 106.13
N PRO A 2 14.65 -39.14 105.14
CA PRO A 2 13.49 -39.69 104.42
C PRO A 2 13.57 -39.62 102.88
N SER A 3 12.82 -40.44 102.33
CA SER A 3 12.09 -40.65 101.11
C SER A 3 11.99 -39.47 100.11
N VAL A 4 12.48 -39.68 98.89
CA VAL A 4 12.28 -38.82 97.75
C VAL A 4 11.29 -39.46 96.80
N ARG A 5 10.16 -38.78 96.58
CA ARG A 5 9.17 -39.14 95.60
C ARG A 5 9.55 -38.69 94.20
N SER A 6 9.64 -39.63 93.29
CA SER A 6 9.73 -39.48 91.84
C SER A 6 8.50 -38.78 91.22
N ARG A 7 8.70 -37.74 90.45
CA ARG A 7 7.66 -37.18 89.56
C ARG A 7 8.03 -37.42 88.07
N SER A 8 7.18 -38.17 87.37
CA SER A 8 7.31 -38.46 85.94
C SER A 8 7.05 -37.20 85.10
N PRO A 9 7.79 -37.01 83.98
CA PRO A 9 7.49 -35.95 83.08
C PRO A 9 6.36 -36.34 82.10
N ARG A 10 5.41 -35.38 81.89
CA ARG A 10 4.36 -35.46 80.95
C ARG A 10 4.94 -35.44 79.51
N ARG A 11 4.59 -36.43 78.70
CA ARG A 11 4.82 -36.44 77.25
C ARG A 11 3.85 -35.48 76.58
N SER A 12 4.38 -34.49 75.90
CA SER A 12 3.66 -33.66 74.93
C SER A 12 3.52 -34.43 73.60
N HIS A 13 2.28 -34.67 73.17
CA HIS A 13 2.00 -35.17 71.82
C HIS A 13 2.13 -34.04 70.83
N PRO A 14 2.86 -34.22 69.70
CA PRO A 14 2.76 -33.31 68.60
C PRO A 14 1.47 -33.58 67.77
N LEU A 15 0.72 -32.56 67.55
CA LEU A 15 -0.42 -32.55 66.61
C LEU A 15 0.12 -32.82 65.19
N ARG A 16 -0.12 -34.03 64.69
CA ARG A 16 0.03 -34.34 63.27
C ARG A 16 -1.10 -33.67 62.53
N ALA A 17 -0.83 -32.59 61.81
CA ALA A 17 -1.69 -32.06 60.79
C ALA A 17 -1.84 -33.15 59.72
N GLN A 18 -3.01 -33.76 59.63
CA GLN A 18 -3.39 -34.60 58.50
C GLN A 18 -3.62 -33.68 57.32
N LEU A 19 -2.68 -33.67 56.34
CA LEU A 19 -2.91 -33.16 55.01
C LEU A 19 -3.88 -34.14 54.32
N ASP A 20 -5.09 -33.70 54.17
CA ASP A 20 -6.14 -34.39 53.39
C ASP A 20 -5.76 -34.29 51.90
N LEU A 21 -5.06 -35.32 51.43
CA LEU A 21 -4.73 -35.48 50.00
C LEU A 21 -5.90 -36.19 49.35
N SER A 22 -6.92 -35.38 48.99
CA SER A 22 -7.97 -35.86 48.08
C SER A 22 -7.31 -36.28 46.76
N PRO A 23 -7.52 -37.50 46.27
CA PRO A 23 -6.92 -37.94 45.01
C PRO A 23 -7.46 -37.10 43.88
N SER A 24 -6.55 -36.41 43.21
CA SER A 24 -6.81 -35.65 41.97
C SER A 24 -7.43 -36.55 40.90
N THR A 25 -8.29 -36.00 40.08
CA THR A 25 -8.92 -36.69 38.95
C THR A 25 -7.87 -37.37 38.04
N PHE A 26 -6.61 -36.94 38.06
CA PHE A 26 -5.48 -37.56 37.40
C PHE A 26 -5.11 -38.92 37.98
N ASP A 27 -5.19 -39.12 39.31
CA ASP A 27 -4.88 -40.40 39.94
C ASP A 27 -5.92 -41.48 39.63
N ARG A 28 -7.18 -41.12 39.42
CA ARG A 28 -8.23 -42.05 38.98
C ARG A 28 -8.04 -42.56 37.55
N VAL A 29 -7.45 -41.75 36.67
CA VAL A 29 -7.14 -42.16 35.30
C VAL A 29 -5.92 -43.08 35.26
N VAL A 30 -4.92 -42.86 36.12
CA VAL A 30 -3.75 -43.71 36.23
C VAL A 30 -4.06 -45.07 36.87
N GLU A 31 -5.00 -45.15 37.81
CA GLU A 31 -5.38 -46.37 38.51
C GLU A 31 -6.23 -47.31 37.62
N LEU A 32 -7.01 -46.75 36.67
CA LEU A 32 -7.72 -47.54 35.67
C LEU A 32 -6.79 -48.22 34.64
N THR A 33 -5.52 -47.78 34.54
CA THR A 33 -4.54 -48.35 33.58
C THR A 33 -3.67 -49.45 34.17
N ARG A 34 -3.74 -49.74 35.50
CA ARG A 34 -2.87 -50.72 36.18
C ARG A 34 -3.35 -52.18 36.12
N GLY A 35 -4.52 -52.44 35.59
CA GLY A 35 -5.10 -53.81 35.55
C GLY A 35 -5.14 -54.39 34.13
N THR A 36 -4.01 -54.72 33.54
CA THR A 36 -3.84 -55.82 32.58
C THR A 36 -2.67 -55.52 31.63
N ARG A 37 -1.55 -56.18 31.87
CA ARG A 37 -0.31 -56.04 31.08
C ARG A 37 -0.47 -56.43 29.59
N PHE A 38 -1.56 -57.03 29.20
CA PHE A 38 -1.87 -57.38 27.79
C PHE A 38 -2.74 -56.38 27.03
N ARG A 39 -3.46 -55.51 27.73
CA ARG A 39 -4.30 -54.46 27.08
C ARG A 39 -3.49 -53.17 26.77
N THR A 40 -2.40 -52.90 27.48
CA THR A 40 -1.61 -51.69 27.29
C THR A 40 -0.93 -51.59 25.93
N ALA A 41 -0.45 -52.73 25.38
CA ALA A 41 0.14 -52.74 24.06
C ALA A 41 -0.88 -52.46 22.93
N THR A 42 -2.10 -52.96 23.10
CA THR A 42 -3.20 -52.74 22.11
C THR A 42 -3.70 -51.28 22.22
N VAL A 43 -3.91 -50.76 23.41
CA VAL A 43 -4.29 -49.36 23.65
C VAL A 43 -3.23 -48.38 23.10
N ARG A 44 -1.95 -48.69 23.33
CA ARG A 44 -0.85 -47.90 22.77
C ARG A 44 -0.80 -47.91 21.25
N LYS A 45 -1.07 -49.04 20.60
CA LYS A 45 -1.16 -49.16 19.14
C LYS A 45 -2.34 -48.37 18.61
N ILE A 46 -3.51 -48.49 19.25
CA ILE A 46 -4.72 -47.72 18.85
C ILE A 46 -4.47 -46.20 19.02
N ALA A 47 -3.91 -45.76 20.14
CA ALA A 47 -3.58 -44.37 20.36
C ALA A 47 -2.56 -43.85 19.32
N ALA A 48 -1.57 -44.64 18.97
CA ALA A 48 -0.59 -44.28 17.94
C ALA A 48 -1.25 -44.16 16.55
N VAL A 49 -2.14 -45.09 16.19
CA VAL A 49 -2.89 -45.02 14.94
C VAL A 49 -3.82 -43.80 14.91
N VAL A 50 -4.52 -43.53 15.99
CA VAL A 50 -5.42 -42.36 16.09
C VAL A 50 -4.61 -41.04 15.97
N LEU A 51 -3.46 -40.94 16.66
CA LEU A 51 -2.57 -39.79 16.55
C LEU A 51 -1.96 -39.65 15.15
N ALA A 52 -1.57 -40.75 14.53
CA ALA A 52 -1.05 -40.73 13.17
C ALA A 52 -2.13 -40.30 12.16
N THR A 53 -3.35 -40.85 12.29
CA THR A 53 -4.49 -40.48 11.45
C THR A 53 -4.87 -39.02 11.65
N LEU A 54 -4.90 -38.55 12.91
CA LEU A 54 -5.15 -37.15 13.23
C LEU A 54 -4.07 -36.24 12.65
N GLY A 55 -2.79 -36.62 12.74
CA GLY A 55 -1.67 -35.90 12.14
C GLY A 55 -1.79 -35.83 10.60
N VAL A 56 -2.15 -36.94 9.95
CA VAL A 56 -2.39 -36.97 8.50
C VAL A 56 -3.58 -36.09 8.12
N VAL A 57 -4.69 -36.19 8.85
CA VAL A 57 -5.87 -35.35 8.60
C VAL A 57 -5.55 -33.87 8.79
N LEU A 58 -4.81 -33.49 9.84
CA LEU A 58 -4.39 -32.09 10.06
C LEU A 58 -3.40 -31.63 8.99
N PHE A 59 -2.52 -32.50 8.53
CA PHE A 59 -1.57 -32.18 7.45
C PHE A 59 -2.28 -31.91 6.11
N PHE A 60 -3.31 -32.73 5.77
CA PHE A 60 -4.10 -32.52 4.54
C PHE A 60 -5.20 -31.49 4.68
N ARG A 61 -5.52 -31.04 5.90
CA ARG A 61 -6.59 -30.06 6.11
C ARG A 61 -6.17 -28.66 5.67
N GLY A 62 -4.91 -28.46 5.28
CA GLY A 62 -4.38 -27.11 4.97
C GLY A 62 -4.51 -26.17 6.17
N ASP A 63 -3.84 -25.09 6.19
CA ASP A 63 -4.05 -24.07 7.22
C ASP A 63 -5.42 -23.42 7.00
N PRO A 64 -6.46 -23.68 7.84
CA PRO A 64 -7.80 -23.09 7.65
C PRO A 64 -7.82 -21.58 7.92
N ALA A 65 -6.66 -20.98 8.18
CA ALA A 65 -6.48 -19.56 8.48
C ALA A 65 -5.82 -18.77 7.32
N THR A 66 -5.56 -19.39 6.16
CA THR A 66 -5.07 -18.62 5.01
C THR A 66 -6.27 -18.03 4.28
N ASP A 67 -6.62 -16.83 4.71
CA ASP A 67 -7.64 -16.02 4.05
C ASP A 67 -6.99 -15.43 2.79
N THR A 68 -7.04 -16.17 1.66
CA THR A 68 -6.49 -15.74 0.38
C THR A 68 -7.49 -14.87 -0.36
N VAL A 69 -6.97 -13.84 -1.02
CA VAL A 69 -7.73 -12.93 -1.87
C VAL A 69 -7.14 -12.99 -3.28
N ALA A 70 -8.02 -13.06 -4.28
CA ALA A 70 -7.64 -12.95 -5.67
C ALA A 70 -7.22 -11.51 -5.98
N VAL A 71 -6.01 -11.32 -6.48
CA VAL A 71 -5.44 -10.00 -6.78
C VAL A 71 -4.74 -10.00 -8.12
N VAL A 72 -4.70 -8.83 -8.75
CA VAL A 72 -4.00 -8.63 -10.01
C VAL A 72 -2.52 -8.46 -9.75
N VAL A 73 -1.69 -9.25 -10.43
CA VAL A 73 -0.23 -9.13 -10.41
C VAL A 73 0.29 -8.92 -11.83
N SER A 74 1.41 -8.24 -11.96
CA SER A 74 2.06 -8.05 -13.25
C SER A 74 2.76 -9.35 -13.68
N SER A 75 2.53 -9.80 -14.92
CA SER A 75 3.20 -10.96 -15.50
C SER A 75 4.61 -10.66 -16.01
N ARG A 76 4.92 -9.38 -16.28
CA ARG A 76 6.23 -8.90 -16.74
C ARG A 76 6.56 -7.51 -16.16
N ASP A 77 7.78 -7.05 -16.38
CA ASP A 77 8.16 -5.68 -16.03
C ASP A 77 7.38 -4.68 -16.89
N LEU A 78 6.77 -3.67 -16.24
CA LEU A 78 6.05 -2.57 -16.90
C LEU A 78 6.76 -1.25 -16.64
N THR A 79 6.85 -0.43 -17.68
CA THR A 79 7.49 0.88 -17.62
C THR A 79 6.47 2.01 -17.46
N PRO A 80 6.84 3.12 -16.78
CA PRO A 80 5.99 4.30 -16.68
C PRO A 80 5.58 4.81 -18.08
N GLY A 81 4.30 5.21 -18.21
CA GLY A 81 3.75 5.66 -19.48
C GLY A 81 3.22 4.54 -20.38
N GLN A 82 3.53 3.29 -20.09
CA GLN A 82 2.99 2.14 -20.85
C GLN A 82 1.50 1.94 -20.53
N VAL A 83 0.73 1.58 -21.54
CA VAL A 83 -0.66 1.14 -21.38
C VAL A 83 -0.68 -0.36 -21.08
N ILE A 84 -1.36 -0.76 -20.03
CA ILE A 84 -1.48 -2.16 -19.59
C ILE A 84 -2.37 -2.94 -20.57
N ALA A 85 -1.84 -3.98 -21.17
CA ALA A 85 -2.59 -4.95 -21.96
C ALA A 85 -3.05 -6.13 -21.07
N ASP A 86 -4.05 -6.86 -21.52
CA ASP A 86 -4.56 -8.07 -20.81
C ASP A 86 -3.46 -9.11 -20.58
N SER A 87 -2.53 -9.27 -21.53
CA SER A 87 -1.36 -10.18 -21.42
C SER A 87 -0.32 -9.74 -20.38
N ASP A 88 -0.39 -8.51 -19.89
CA ASP A 88 0.58 -7.94 -18.96
C ASP A 88 0.26 -8.24 -17.50
N VAL A 89 -0.94 -8.74 -17.24
CA VAL A 89 -1.45 -8.99 -15.90
C VAL A 89 -2.03 -10.39 -15.76
N GLU A 90 -2.03 -10.91 -14.56
CA GLU A 90 -2.66 -12.18 -14.22
C GLU A 90 -3.28 -12.08 -12.82
N VAL A 91 -4.26 -12.94 -12.54
CA VAL A 91 -4.89 -13.02 -11.21
C VAL A 91 -4.19 -14.11 -10.42
N ARG A 92 -3.78 -13.78 -9.17
CA ARG A 92 -3.19 -14.73 -8.22
C ARG A 92 -3.89 -14.65 -6.87
N GLU A 93 -3.94 -15.79 -6.19
CA GLU A 93 -4.40 -15.87 -4.80
C GLU A 93 -3.23 -15.58 -3.85
N ILE A 94 -3.36 -14.54 -3.04
CA ILE A 94 -2.34 -14.12 -2.06
C ILE A 94 -2.99 -14.01 -0.68
N ASP A 95 -2.24 -14.34 0.37
CA ASP A 95 -2.68 -14.19 1.76
C ASP A 95 -3.05 -12.72 2.04
N SER A 96 -4.28 -12.50 2.52
CA SER A 96 -4.81 -11.16 2.80
C SER A 96 -3.91 -10.33 3.73
N LYS A 97 -3.15 -10.99 4.62
CA LYS A 97 -2.22 -10.34 5.55
C LYS A 97 -0.96 -9.77 4.88
N GLN A 98 -0.67 -10.20 3.65
CA GLN A 98 0.50 -9.75 2.89
C GLN A 98 0.15 -8.68 1.86
N LEU A 99 -1.15 -8.36 1.71
CA LEU A 99 -1.61 -7.43 0.70
C LEU A 99 -1.44 -5.98 1.19
N PRO A 100 -0.87 -5.10 0.34
CA PRO A 100 -0.88 -3.67 0.60
C PRO A 100 -2.29 -3.09 0.44
N GLU A 101 -2.52 -1.89 0.97
CA GLU A 101 -3.75 -1.15 0.71
C GLU A 101 -3.86 -0.78 -0.78
N GLY A 102 -5.09 -0.69 -1.29
CA GLY A 102 -5.36 -0.29 -2.67
C GLY A 102 -5.06 -1.36 -3.72
N VAL A 103 -4.91 -2.62 -3.30
CA VAL A 103 -4.75 -3.75 -4.22
C VAL A 103 -5.97 -3.87 -5.14
N VAL A 104 -5.70 -4.10 -6.41
CA VAL A 104 -6.74 -4.32 -7.42
C VAL A 104 -7.01 -5.82 -7.55
N SER A 105 -8.30 -6.20 -7.47
CA SER A 105 -8.74 -7.60 -7.57
C SER A 105 -9.31 -7.96 -8.96
N ASP A 106 -9.58 -6.96 -9.79
CA ASP A 106 -10.21 -7.12 -11.09
C ASP A 106 -9.31 -6.53 -12.19
N THR A 107 -8.98 -7.34 -13.20
CA THR A 107 -8.16 -6.93 -14.34
C THR A 107 -8.79 -5.80 -15.15
N ASP A 108 -10.12 -5.74 -15.23
CA ASP A 108 -10.85 -4.71 -15.97
C ASP A 108 -10.61 -3.30 -15.40
N LEU A 109 -10.20 -3.19 -14.14
CA LEU A 109 -9.89 -1.92 -13.51
C LEU A 109 -8.51 -1.37 -13.91
N VAL A 110 -7.62 -2.20 -14.44
CA VAL A 110 -6.24 -1.83 -14.78
C VAL A 110 -5.91 -1.97 -16.26
N VAL A 111 -6.54 -2.89 -16.97
CA VAL A 111 -6.36 -3.06 -18.42
C VAL A 111 -6.81 -1.78 -19.15
N GLY A 112 -5.99 -1.29 -20.07
CA GLY A 112 -6.19 -0.02 -20.76
C GLY A 112 -5.77 1.22 -19.96
N ARG A 113 -5.34 1.06 -18.69
CA ARG A 113 -4.79 2.17 -17.89
C ARG A 113 -3.31 2.36 -18.17
N THR A 114 -2.83 3.58 -17.95
CA THR A 114 -1.43 3.92 -18.11
C THR A 114 -0.69 3.73 -16.78
N VAL A 115 0.46 3.07 -16.82
CA VAL A 115 1.35 2.85 -15.68
C VAL A 115 1.96 4.18 -15.23
N ALA A 116 1.82 4.52 -13.96
CA ALA A 116 2.35 5.75 -13.38
C ALA A 116 3.81 5.62 -12.90
N GLY A 117 4.19 4.44 -12.41
CA GLY A 117 5.54 4.13 -11.92
C GLY A 117 5.96 2.73 -12.32
N PRO A 118 7.25 2.38 -12.31
CA PRO A 118 7.73 1.08 -12.73
C PRO A 118 7.10 -0.03 -11.88
N ILE A 119 6.65 -1.12 -12.52
CA ILE A 119 6.10 -2.32 -11.88
C ILE A 119 6.96 -3.50 -12.28
N ARG A 120 7.37 -4.34 -11.32
CA ARG A 120 8.14 -5.55 -11.58
C ARG A 120 7.24 -6.75 -11.84
N SER A 121 7.75 -7.70 -12.60
CA SER A 121 7.10 -9.00 -12.79
C SER A 121 6.82 -9.67 -11.43
N GLY A 122 5.58 -10.13 -11.22
CA GLY A 122 5.11 -10.71 -9.97
C GLY A 122 4.70 -9.69 -8.90
N GLU A 123 4.84 -8.38 -9.15
CA GLU A 123 4.38 -7.34 -8.23
C GLU A 123 2.86 -7.20 -8.29
N THR A 124 2.23 -7.07 -7.11
CA THR A 124 0.79 -6.80 -6.99
C THR A 124 0.47 -5.39 -7.49
N VAL A 125 -0.49 -5.28 -8.39
CA VAL A 125 -0.91 -3.99 -8.92
C VAL A 125 -1.84 -3.29 -7.92
N THR A 126 -1.53 -2.02 -7.62
CA THR A 126 -2.35 -1.16 -6.77
C THR A 126 -2.92 0.00 -7.56
N ASP A 127 -3.95 0.62 -7.01
CA ASP A 127 -4.66 1.77 -7.61
C ASP A 127 -3.79 3.02 -7.81
N VAL A 128 -2.63 3.09 -7.11
CA VAL A 128 -1.63 4.17 -7.25
C VAL A 128 -0.52 3.85 -8.24
N ARG A 129 -0.44 2.60 -8.73
CA ARG A 129 0.51 2.23 -9.78
C ARG A 129 0.04 2.61 -11.18
N VAL A 130 -1.22 2.99 -11.31
CA VAL A 130 -1.84 3.44 -12.56
C VAL A 130 -2.32 4.88 -12.46
N LEU A 131 -2.38 5.59 -13.59
CA LEU A 131 -2.94 6.93 -13.64
C LEU A 131 -4.43 6.86 -13.28
N SER A 132 -4.77 7.41 -12.12
CA SER A 132 -6.11 7.32 -11.54
C SER A 132 -6.42 8.56 -10.69
N PRO A 133 -7.69 8.86 -10.42
CA PRO A 133 -8.06 9.90 -9.45
C PRO A 133 -7.50 9.62 -8.05
N ARG A 134 -7.34 8.35 -7.68
CA ARG A 134 -6.75 7.96 -6.39
C ARG A 134 -5.28 8.36 -6.29
N LEU A 135 -4.50 8.10 -7.36
CA LEU A 135 -3.12 8.57 -7.44
C LEU A 135 -3.05 10.11 -7.32
N ALA A 136 -3.92 10.84 -8.03
CA ALA A 136 -3.97 12.29 -7.92
C ALA A 136 -4.23 12.75 -6.49
N GLY A 137 -5.24 12.16 -5.83
CA GLY A 137 -5.61 12.48 -4.46
C GLY A 137 -4.48 12.26 -3.47
N LEU A 138 -3.84 11.10 -3.53
CA LEU A 138 -2.71 10.78 -2.66
C LEU A 138 -1.49 11.67 -2.93
N SER A 139 -1.25 12.07 -4.20
CA SER A 139 -0.14 12.94 -4.56
C SER A 139 -0.26 14.34 -3.94
N VAL A 140 -1.46 14.90 -3.89
CA VAL A 140 -1.69 16.26 -3.39
C VAL A 140 -2.34 16.33 -2.00
N GLY A 141 -2.66 15.16 -1.41
CA GLY A 141 -3.24 15.08 -0.06
C GLY A 141 -4.71 15.49 0.04
N THR A 142 -5.49 15.39 -1.05
CA THR A 142 -6.94 15.67 -1.07
C THR A 142 -7.66 14.69 -1.99
N ASP A 143 -8.87 14.27 -1.62
CA ASP A 143 -9.68 13.36 -2.44
C ASP A 143 -10.23 14.03 -3.71
N ASP A 144 -10.37 15.36 -3.70
CA ASP A 144 -10.80 16.14 -4.87
C ASP A 144 -9.59 16.65 -5.66
N ALA A 145 -8.94 15.74 -6.36
CA ALA A 145 -7.77 16.01 -7.18
C ALA A 145 -7.91 15.43 -8.59
N ARG A 146 -7.18 16.04 -9.53
CA ARG A 146 -7.17 15.64 -10.95
C ARG A 146 -5.75 15.63 -11.49
N ILE A 147 -5.53 14.79 -12.50
CA ILE A 147 -4.31 14.80 -13.30
C ILE A 147 -4.57 15.60 -14.55
N VAL A 148 -3.72 16.61 -14.79
CA VAL A 148 -3.80 17.50 -15.96
C VAL A 148 -2.57 17.30 -16.83
N PRO A 149 -2.73 16.97 -18.12
CA PRO A 149 -1.62 16.96 -19.05
C PRO A 149 -1.27 18.41 -19.44
N VAL A 150 0.01 18.75 -19.33
CA VAL A 150 0.54 20.08 -19.63
C VAL A 150 1.76 19.94 -20.55
N ARG A 151 1.83 20.80 -21.57
CA ARG A 151 3.01 20.99 -22.38
C ARG A 151 3.75 22.23 -21.91
N LEU A 152 5.03 22.09 -21.60
CA LEU A 152 5.85 23.24 -21.24
C LEU A 152 6.30 24.00 -22.46
N ALA A 153 6.44 25.31 -22.31
CA ALA A 153 6.97 26.20 -23.34
C ALA A 153 8.45 25.87 -23.65
N ASP A 154 9.20 25.37 -22.66
CA ASP A 154 10.57 24.96 -22.80
C ASP A 154 10.72 23.47 -22.47
N ALA A 155 11.11 22.68 -23.49
CA ALA A 155 11.33 21.25 -23.36
C ALA A 155 12.52 20.94 -22.43
N ALA A 156 13.53 21.82 -22.33
CA ALA A 156 14.67 21.61 -21.45
C ALA A 156 14.25 21.62 -19.95
N VAL A 157 13.22 22.39 -19.61
CA VAL A 157 12.66 22.35 -18.25
C VAL A 157 11.95 21.02 -18.00
N ALA A 158 11.24 20.49 -19.00
CA ALA A 158 10.58 19.19 -18.88
C ALA A 158 11.59 18.03 -18.68
N ASP A 159 12.76 18.10 -19.30
CA ASP A 159 13.83 17.09 -19.14
C ASP A 159 14.39 17.03 -17.71
N MET A 160 14.29 18.12 -16.98
CA MET A 160 14.75 18.21 -15.59
C MET A 160 13.75 17.63 -14.59
N LEU A 161 12.47 17.56 -14.96
CA LEU A 161 11.38 17.10 -14.07
C LEU A 161 11.40 15.59 -13.87
N ARG A 162 11.03 15.19 -12.67
CA ARG A 162 10.88 13.78 -12.28
C ARG A 162 9.53 13.57 -11.60
N SER A 163 9.00 12.36 -11.70
CA SER A 163 7.80 11.97 -10.94
C SER A 163 8.08 12.16 -9.44
N GLY A 164 7.18 12.85 -8.77
CA GLY A 164 7.29 13.23 -7.36
C GLY A 164 7.76 14.67 -7.13
N ASP A 165 8.27 15.37 -8.13
CA ASP A 165 8.65 16.78 -7.99
C ASP A 165 7.42 17.65 -7.67
N VAL A 166 7.60 18.63 -6.80
CA VAL A 166 6.59 19.63 -6.47
C VAL A 166 6.95 20.94 -7.15
N VAL A 167 6.02 21.45 -7.95
CA VAL A 167 6.25 22.63 -8.79
C VAL A 167 5.12 23.64 -8.67
N ASP A 168 5.45 24.90 -8.92
CA ASP A 168 4.45 25.95 -9.12
C ASP A 168 4.29 26.16 -10.63
N VAL A 169 3.04 26.21 -11.10
CA VAL A 169 2.68 26.36 -12.52
C VAL A 169 2.45 27.83 -12.83
N LEU A 170 3.19 28.35 -13.80
CA LEU A 170 3.15 29.75 -14.19
C LEU A 170 2.76 29.92 -15.66
N THR A 171 2.14 31.03 -15.96
CA THR A 171 1.92 31.51 -17.34
C THR A 171 2.30 32.97 -17.46
N VAL A 172 2.50 33.40 -18.68
CA VAL A 172 2.58 34.84 -18.98
C VAL A 172 1.14 35.32 -19.18
N GLY A 173 0.65 36.15 -18.26
CA GLY A 173 -0.73 36.68 -18.32
C GLY A 173 -0.97 37.53 -19.56
N PRO A 174 -2.24 37.63 -20.03
CA PRO A 174 -2.60 38.66 -20.97
C PRO A 174 -2.38 40.04 -20.33
N ASP A 175 -1.92 41.02 -21.13
CA ASP A 175 -1.70 42.38 -20.61
C ASP A 175 -2.97 42.93 -19.95
N THR A 176 -3.00 42.95 -18.64
CA THR A 176 -4.00 43.69 -17.86
C THR A 176 -3.69 45.22 -17.82
N SER A 177 -2.57 45.62 -18.44
CA SER A 177 -2.16 47.02 -18.55
C SER A 177 -2.80 47.73 -19.73
N ARG A 178 -4.05 47.39 -20.13
CA ARG A 178 -4.82 48.29 -20.99
C ARG A 178 -5.30 49.45 -20.15
N SER A 179 -4.37 50.37 -19.92
CA SER A 179 -4.77 51.76 -19.71
C SER A 179 -5.45 52.21 -21.03
N ASP A 180 -6.71 52.61 -20.93
CA ASP A 180 -7.52 53.10 -22.05
C ASP A 180 -6.99 54.44 -22.65
N THR A 181 -5.68 54.66 -22.72
CA THR A 181 -5.07 55.76 -23.39
C THR A 181 -4.29 55.25 -24.60
N PRO A 182 -4.78 55.45 -25.84
CA PRO A 182 -4.05 55.13 -27.04
C PRO A 182 -2.83 56.08 -27.14
N HIS A 183 -1.63 55.56 -26.93
CA HIS A 183 -0.39 56.26 -27.30
C HIS A 183 0.08 55.69 -28.64
N PRO A 184 0.15 56.49 -29.76
CA PRO A 184 0.33 55.96 -31.09
C PRO A 184 1.73 55.64 -31.52
N ASP A 185 2.77 55.74 -30.67
CA ASP A 185 4.16 55.72 -31.14
C ASP A 185 5.09 54.81 -30.31
N THR A 186 4.77 53.56 -30.09
CA THR A 186 5.79 52.58 -29.63
C THR A 186 5.71 51.27 -30.36
N PRO A 187 6.57 51.08 -31.43
CA PRO A 187 6.76 49.74 -32.00
C PRO A 187 7.80 49.02 -31.17
N ASN A 188 7.41 48.24 -30.28
CA ASN A 188 8.06 47.06 -29.75
C ASN A 188 7.48 46.63 -28.37
N GLU A 189 6.31 45.97 -28.40
CA GLU A 189 5.87 45.22 -27.22
C GLU A 189 6.82 44.04 -27.04
N SER A 190 7.85 44.23 -26.30
CA SER A 190 8.76 43.19 -25.83
C SER A 190 7.98 42.26 -24.89
N ILE A 191 8.16 40.95 -25.05
CA ILE A 191 7.68 39.89 -24.14
C ILE A 191 8.07 40.15 -22.68
N ALA A 192 8.99 41.10 -22.43
CA ALA A 192 9.46 41.52 -21.11
C ALA A 192 8.42 42.27 -20.24
N ASP A 193 7.33 42.77 -20.81
CA ASP A 193 6.32 43.57 -20.06
C ASP A 193 5.14 42.75 -19.49
N LYS A 194 5.09 41.43 -19.80
CA LYS A 194 4.04 40.55 -19.30
C LYS A 194 4.41 39.97 -17.94
N ALA A 195 3.73 40.42 -16.89
CA ALA A 195 3.98 39.91 -15.54
C ALA A 195 3.66 38.41 -15.45
N PRO A 196 4.53 37.58 -14.87
CA PRO A 196 4.27 36.16 -14.65
C PRO A 196 3.09 36.00 -13.69
N GLN A 197 2.15 35.14 -14.04
CA GLN A 197 1.00 34.80 -13.22
C GLN A 197 1.12 33.34 -12.74
N ILE A 198 1.01 33.12 -11.44
CA ILE A 198 0.93 31.79 -10.86
C ILE A 198 -0.49 31.25 -11.07
N LEU A 199 -0.62 30.17 -11.83
CA LEU A 199 -1.88 29.47 -12.07
C LEU A 199 -2.20 28.49 -10.96
N ALA A 200 -1.19 27.81 -10.48
CA ALA A 200 -1.31 26.85 -9.38
C ALA A 200 0.02 26.71 -8.63
N ALA A 201 -0.05 26.58 -7.31
CA ALA A 201 1.08 26.34 -6.46
C ALA A 201 1.04 24.90 -5.92
N GLY A 202 2.21 24.25 -5.84
CA GLY A 202 2.33 22.92 -5.24
C GLY A 202 1.72 21.80 -6.10
N ALA A 203 1.78 21.90 -7.42
CA ALA A 203 1.43 20.82 -8.32
C ALA A 203 2.45 19.68 -8.20
N VAL A 204 1.99 18.43 -8.19
CA VAL A 204 2.89 17.26 -8.11
C VAL A 204 3.01 16.61 -9.48
N VAL A 205 4.24 16.43 -9.95
CA VAL A 205 4.53 15.72 -11.20
C VAL A 205 4.26 14.22 -10.99
N THR A 206 3.25 13.67 -11.67
CA THR A 206 2.93 12.23 -11.58
C THR A 206 3.65 11.42 -12.66
N LEU A 207 3.82 11.98 -13.84
CA LEU A 207 4.49 11.32 -14.96
C LEU A 207 5.06 12.36 -15.91
N VAL A 208 6.26 12.10 -16.44
CA VAL A 208 6.83 12.80 -17.60
C VAL A 208 6.87 11.79 -18.75
N THR A 209 6.21 12.09 -19.86
CA THR A 209 6.17 11.21 -21.02
C THR A 209 6.58 11.96 -22.28
N THR A 210 7.29 11.29 -23.16
CA THR A 210 7.63 11.80 -24.47
C THR A 210 6.60 11.27 -25.46
N SER A 211 5.83 12.15 -26.08
CA SER A 211 4.93 11.78 -27.16
C SER A 211 5.71 11.78 -28.47
N GLU A 212 5.77 10.64 -29.15
CA GLU A 212 6.28 10.56 -30.51
C GLU A 212 5.25 11.19 -31.45
N SER A 213 5.41 12.48 -31.72
CA SER A 213 4.63 13.14 -32.73
C SER A 213 5.22 12.82 -34.11
N THR A 214 4.35 12.52 -35.10
CA THR A 214 4.67 12.08 -36.46
C THR A 214 5.48 13.12 -37.28
N ARG A 215 5.87 14.25 -36.69
CA ARG A 215 6.58 15.37 -37.32
C ARG A 215 7.93 15.71 -36.71
N ASN A 216 8.75 14.73 -36.36
CA ASN A 216 10.12 14.97 -35.88
C ASN A 216 10.31 15.93 -34.69
N GLN A 217 9.25 16.25 -33.94
CA GLN A 217 9.34 16.98 -32.69
C GLN A 217 8.91 16.06 -31.57
N GLN A 218 9.85 15.69 -30.71
CA GLN A 218 9.56 15.01 -29.45
C GLN A 218 8.84 16.03 -28.53
N GLU A 219 7.54 15.99 -28.52
CA GLU A 219 6.74 16.81 -27.61
C GLU A 219 6.67 16.10 -26.24
N GLN A 220 7.27 16.71 -25.25
CA GLN A 220 7.15 16.23 -23.87
C GLN A 220 5.85 16.71 -23.24
N VAL A 221 5.12 15.78 -22.64
CA VAL A 221 3.91 16.04 -21.89
C VAL A 221 4.15 15.64 -20.44
N ILE A 222 3.92 16.58 -19.53
CA ILE A 222 3.94 16.32 -18.11
C ILE A 222 2.52 16.17 -17.58
N LEU A 223 2.34 15.20 -16.71
CA LEU A 223 1.09 14.96 -16.01
C LEU A 223 1.21 15.52 -14.59
N LEU A 224 0.42 16.53 -14.27
CA LEU A 224 0.42 17.22 -12.99
C LEU A 224 -0.81 16.82 -12.16
N ALA A 225 -0.61 16.34 -10.95
CA ALA A 225 -1.70 16.19 -9.99
C ALA A 225 -1.94 17.54 -9.28
N LEU A 226 -3.19 17.94 -9.23
CA LEU A 226 -3.64 19.23 -8.70
C LEU A 226 -5.00 19.07 -8.02
N PRO A 227 -5.32 19.86 -6.98
CA PRO A 227 -6.69 20.02 -6.51
C PRO A 227 -7.61 20.48 -7.66
N THR A 228 -8.85 19.99 -7.71
CA THR A 228 -9.77 20.23 -8.84
C THR A 228 -9.91 21.71 -9.24
N PRO A 229 -10.02 22.69 -8.32
CA PRO A 229 -10.10 24.10 -8.73
C PRO A 229 -8.87 24.57 -9.52
N ALA A 230 -7.67 24.22 -9.05
CA ALA A 230 -6.42 24.59 -9.70
C ALA A 230 -6.23 23.81 -11.02
N ALA A 231 -6.62 22.53 -11.03
CA ALA A 231 -6.59 21.70 -12.22
C ALA A 231 -7.39 22.30 -13.38
N ASN A 232 -8.59 22.84 -13.10
CA ASN A 232 -9.44 23.47 -14.11
C ASN A 232 -8.81 24.76 -14.68
N VAL A 233 -8.16 25.56 -13.80
CA VAL A 233 -7.45 26.78 -14.22
C VAL A 233 -6.26 26.43 -15.13
N VAL A 234 -5.44 25.47 -14.71
CA VAL A 234 -4.26 25.04 -15.47
C VAL A 234 -4.69 24.41 -16.81
N ALA A 235 -5.72 23.55 -16.80
CA ALA A 235 -6.24 22.94 -18.03
C ALA A 235 -6.76 23.98 -19.02
N ALA A 236 -7.51 24.98 -18.55
CA ALA A 236 -7.99 26.07 -19.42
C ALA A 236 -6.83 26.90 -19.98
N ALA A 237 -5.85 27.26 -19.15
CA ALA A 237 -4.69 28.04 -19.57
C ALA A 237 -3.81 27.28 -20.56
N SER A 238 -3.68 25.95 -20.43
CA SER A 238 -2.88 25.11 -21.33
C SER A 238 -3.37 25.10 -22.79
N LEU A 239 -4.61 25.52 -23.03
CA LEU A 239 -5.19 25.60 -24.38
C LEU A 239 -4.78 26.87 -25.14
N SER A 240 -4.43 27.94 -24.45
CA SER A 240 -4.21 29.25 -25.05
C SER A 240 -2.92 29.94 -24.68
N ASN A 241 -2.26 29.52 -23.59
CA ASN A 241 -1.11 30.22 -23.04
C ASN A 241 0.12 29.30 -22.96
N ALA A 242 1.29 29.93 -23.08
CA ALA A 242 2.55 29.26 -22.76
C ALA A 242 2.64 29.01 -21.25
N ILE A 243 2.95 27.77 -20.88
CA ILE A 243 3.08 27.36 -19.47
C ILE A 243 4.53 27.02 -19.18
N THR A 244 5.01 27.46 -18.04
CA THR A 244 6.29 27.05 -17.46
C THR A 244 6.08 26.65 -16.00
N VAL A 245 7.10 26.05 -15.39
CA VAL A 245 7.07 25.65 -13.99
C VAL A 245 8.30 26.13 -13.25
N THR A 246 8.17 26.34 -11.95
CA THR A 246 9.29 26.55 -11.03
C THR A 246 9.29 25.47 -9.98
N PHE A 247 10.48 24.98 -9.63
CA PHE A 247 10.65 24.01 -8.54
C PHE A 247 10.40 24.67 -7.19
N ARG A 248 9.85 23.89 -6.27
CA ARG A 248 9.53 24.37 -4.93
C ARG A 248 10.46 23.76 -3.87
#